data_d4f1750b33030e29216ef3613f5a68a4
#
_entry.id   d4f1750b33030e29216ef3613f5a68a4
#
_cell.length_a   1.000
_cell.length_b   1.000
_cell.length_c   1.000
_cell.angle_alpha   90.00
_cell.angle_beta   90.00
_cell.angle_gamma   90.00
#
_symmetry.space_group_name_H-M   'P 1'
#
loop_
_entity.id
_entity.type
_entity.pdbx_description
1 polymer ?
#
loop_
_entity_poly.entity_id
_entity_poly.type
_entity_poly.pdbx_seq_one_letter_code
_entity_poly.pdbx_strand_id
1 'polypeptide(L)'
;MPTTAKARETEVADLPVAFSETMGKRLPQGRFNGRSNFQQLVRDALATAANEGWPQIILSDANFADWPLGESAVEQSLQAWARKGRRMTLLACDYGDVVRRHARFVRWRRTWDHLLTCRACPESMAPDLPSALWSSAWVLQRMDPVRCAGVTGNGPGRCVLLHQTLMEWINNKSAPSFSATTLGL
;
A
#
# COMPACT_ATOMS: atom_id res chain seq x y z
N MET A 1 46.28 6.81 -65.08
CA MET A 1 46.37 7.35 -63.70
C MET A 1 44.96 7.36 -63.14
N PRO A 2 44.55 6.45 -62.25
CA PRO A 2 43.23 6.53 -61.66
C PRO A 2 43.30 7.19 -60.30
N THR A 3 42.41 8.18 -60.09
CA THR A 3 42.21 8.91 -58.87
C THR A 3 41.37 8.13 -57.88
N THR A 4 41.92 7.86 -56.74
CA THR A 4 41.29 7.13 -55.64
C THR A 4 40.26 7.99 -54.93
N ALA A 5 38.98 7.60 -54.98
CA ALA A 5 37.91 8.19 -54.15
C ALA A 5 37.93 7.56 -52.78
N LYS A 6 38.18 8.36 -51.75
CA LYS A 6 38.16 7.99 -50.34
C LYS A 6 36.71 7.98 -49.83
N ALA A 7 36.20 6.81 -49.56
CA ALA A 7 34.92 6.64 -48.91
C ALA A 7 34.97 7.19 -47.49
N ARG A 8 34.07 8.10 -47.15
CA ARG A 8 33.79 8.53 -45.76
C ARG A 8 32.90 7.50 -45.09
N GLU A 9 33.44 6.79 -44.13
CA GLU A 9 32.68 6.05 -43.16
C GLU A 9 31.90 7.04 -42.32
N THR A 10 30.57 6.92 -42.38
CA THR A 10 29.65 7.63 -41.49
C THR A 10 29.61 6.86 -40.19
N GLU A 11 30.24 7.42 -39.18
CA GLU A 11 30.20 6.98 -37.80
C GLU A 11 28.76 7.16 -37.30
N VAL A 12 28.01 6.05 -37.18
CA VAL A 12 26.69 6.03 -36.54
C VAL A 12 26.92 6.14 -35.05
N ALA A 13 26.69 7.32 -34.51
CA ALA A 13 26.70 7.57 -33.08
C ALA A 13 25.68 6.66 -32.38
N ASP A 14 26.22 5.78 -31.57
CA ASP A 14 25.47 4.90 -30.64
C ASP A 14 24.78 5.80 -29.60
N LEU A 15 23.50 6.03 -29.77
CA LEU A 15 22.65 6.71 -28.79
C LEU A 15 22.32 5.69 -27.70
N PRO A 16 22.59 5.98 -26.43
CA PRO A 16 22.19 5.07 -25.35
C PRO A 16 20.68 5.05 -25.25
N VAL A 17 20.09 3.93 -25.63
CA VAL A 17 18.67 3.62 -25.38
C VAL A 17 18.50 3.31 -23.90
N ALA A 18 18.44 4.34 -23.08
CA ALA A 18 18.02 4.25 -21.70
C ALA A 18 16.56 4.69 -21.58
N PHE A 19 15.67 4.03 -22.28
CA PHE A 19 14.27 3.97 -21.89
C PHE A 19 14.12 2.78 -20.94
N SER A 20 14.37 3.04 -19.67
CA SER A 20 13.98 2.13 -18.60
C SER A 20 12.48 1.92 -18.66
N GLU A 21 12.10 0.71 -19.03
CA GLU A 21 10.73 0.21 -18.98
C GLU A 21 10.20 0.23 -17.55
N THR A 22 9.64 1.36 -17.14
CA THR A 22 8.74 1.40 -15.99
C THR A 22 7.33 1.07 -16.47
N MET A 23 7.18 -0.06 -17.14
CA MET A 23 5.88 -0.70 -17.28
C MET A 23 5.47 -1.15 -15.88
N GLY A 24 4.43 -0.51 -15.33
CA GLY A 24 3.92 -0.79 -14.00
C GLY A 24 3.72 -2.30 -13.81
N LYS A 25 4.51 -2.89 -12.91
CA LYS A 25 4.42 -4.31 -12.56
C LYS A 25 2.99 -4.57 -12.10
N ARG A 26 2.23 -5.31 -12.90
CA ARG A 26 0.86 -5.70 -12.52
C ARG A 26 0.91 -6.44 -11.19
N LEU A 27 0.07 -6.01 -10.25
CA LEU A 27 -0.04 -6.68 -8.96
C LEU A 27 -0.52 -8.12 -9.15
N PRO A 28 0.08 -9.08 -8.43
CA PRO A 28 -0.25 -10.48 -8.59
C PRO A 28 -1.67 -10.78 -8.13
N GLN A 29 -2.23 -11.85 -8.68
CA GLN A 29 -3.53 -12.39 -8.32
C GLN A 29 -3.37 -13.85 -7.91
N GLY A 30 -4.11 -14.25 -6.90
CA GLY A 30 -4.09 -15.63 -6.42
C GLY A 30 -3.71 -15.75 -4.95
N ARG A 31 -3.14 -16.88 -4.57
CA ARG A 31 -2.76 -17.18 -3.19
C ARG A 31 -1.33 -16.72 -2.92
N PHE A 32 -1.09 -16.25 -1.71
CA PHE A 32 0.25 -15.99 -1.20
C PHE A 32 0.45 -16.70 0.14
N ASN A 33 1.70 -16.94 0.51
CA ASN A 33 2.08 -17.56 1.77
C ASN A 33 3.40 -16.99 2.26
N GLY A 34 3.51 -16.79 3.57
CA GLY A 34 4.71 -16.32 4.26
C GLY A 34 4.81 -14.81 4.40
N ARG A 35 5.42 -14.41 5.54
CA ARG A 35 5.55 -13.00 5.96
C ARG A 35 6.28 -12.14 4.90
N SER A 36 7.39 -12.61 4.36
CA SER A 36 8.16 -11.85 3.37
C SER A 36 7.35 -11.58 2.11
N ASN A 37 6.57 -12.57 1.66
CA ASN A 37 5.70 -12.41 0.50
C ASN A 37 4.55 -11.43 0.78
N PHE A 38 3.91 -11.56 1.94
CA PHE A 38 2.89 -10.61 2.39
C PHE A 38 3.43 -9.17 2.42
N GLN A 39 4.58 -8.95 3.04
CA GLN A 39 5.20 -7.63 3.12
C GLN A 39 5.57 -7.08 1.75
N GLN A 40 6.08 -7.93 0.84
CA GLN A 40 6.38 -7.51 -0.53
C GLN A 40 5.12 -7.08 -1.28
N LEU A 41 4.02 -7.83 -1.14
CA LEU A 41 2.73 -7.47 -1.73
C LEU A 41 2.20 -6.12 -1.23
N VAL A 42 2.37 -5.82 0.05
CA VAL A 42 1.99 -4.52 0.62
C VAL A 42 2.85 -3.39 0.03
N ARG A 43 4.17 -3.58 -0.10
CA ARG A 43 5.07 -2.60 -0.73
C ARG A 43 4.67 -2.33 -2.18
N ASP A 44 4.50 -3.41 -2.96
CA ASP A 44 4.12 -3.33 -4.37
C ASP A 44 2.75 -2.65 -4.54
N ALA A 45 1.78 -2.95 -3.69
CA ALA A 45 0.46 -2.33 -3.73
C ALA A 45 0.51 -0.82 -3.45
N LEU A 46 1.27 -0.38 -2.42
CA LEU A 46 1.38 1.03 -2.09
C LEU A 46 2.18 1.81 -3.15
N ALA A 47 3.20 1.21 -3.75
CA ALA A 47 3.92 1.78 -4.89
C ALA A 47 3.00 1.92 -6.11
N THR A 48 2.21 0.89 -6.41
CA THR A 48 1.22 0.92 -7.50
C THR A 48 0.15 1.98 -7.24
N ALA A 49 -0.34 2.09 -6.01
CA ALA A 49 -1.30 3.11 -5.61
C ALA A 49 -0.79 4.54 -5.86
N ALA A 50 0.51 4.78 -5.60
CA ALA A 50 1.15 6.06 -5.89
C ALA A 50 1.22 6.33 -7.40
N ASN A 51 1.64 5.34 -8.19
CA ASN A 51 1.83 5.44 -9.64
C ASN A 51 0.50 5.59 -10.38
N GLU A 52 -0.49 4.76 -10.05
CA GLU A 52 -1.80 4.75 -10.70
C GLU A 52 -2.78 5.78 -10.10
N GLY A 53 -2.45 6.32 -8.94
CA GLY A 53 -3.26 7.35 -8.33
C GLY A 53 -4.55 6.85 -7.69
N TRP A 54 -4.51 5.72 -7.00
CA TRP A 54 -5.72 5.18 -6.35
C TRP A 54 -6.38 6.21 -5.44
N PRO A 55 -7.67 6.49 -5.62
CA PRO A 55 -8.35 7.56 -4.88
C PRO A 55 -8.58 7.21 -3.42
N GLN A 56 -8.71 5.93 -3.12
CA GLN A 56 -9.00 5.45 -1.77
C GLN A 56 -8.25 4.16 -1.47
N ILE A 57 -7.73 4.08 -0.23
CA ILE A 57 -7.08 2.89 0.33
C ILE A 57 -7.68 2.64 1.71
N ILE A 58 -7.99 1.38 2.01
CA ILE A 58 -8.34 0.95 3.36
C ILE A 58 -7.32 -0.09 3.80
N LEU A 59 -6.67 0.16 4.93
CA LEU A 59 -5.80 -0.80 5.60
C LEU A 59 -6.49 -1.27 6.87
N SER A 60 -6.61 -2.56 7.04
CA SER A 60 -7.25 -3.18 8.20
C SER A 60 -6.40 -4.31 8.74
N ASP A 61 -6.16 -4.31 10.04
CA ASP A 61 -5.45 -5.37 10.74
C ASP A 61 -5.64 -5.25 12.26
N ALA A 62 -5.52 -6.33 13.00
CA ALA A 62 -5.67 -6.28 14.44
C ALA A 62 -4.69 -5.30 15.11
N ASN A 63 -3.42 -5.27 14.68
CA ASN A 63 -2.38 -4.43 15.30
C ASN A 63 -1.27 -3.95 14.34
N PHE A 64 -1.28 -4.36 13.08
CA PHE A 64 -0.26 -4.01 12.06
C PHE A 64 1.18 -4.48 12.37
N ALA A 65 1.38 -5.40 13.31
CA ALA A 65 2.72 -5.82 13.75
C ALA A 65 3.59 -6.40 12.61
N ASP A 66 2.97 -7.11 11.65
CA ASP A 66 3.64 -7.75 10.53
C ASP A 66 3.74 -6.88 9.27
N TRP A 67 3.09 -5.72 9.27
CA TRP A 67 3.04 -4.83 8.12
C TRP A 67 4.34 -4.04 7.95
N PRO A 68 4.78 -3.74 6.72
CA PRO A 68 6.03 -3.02 6.47
C PRO A 68 5.91 -1.49 6.58
N LEU A 69 4.94 -0.96 7.36
CA LEU A 69 4.62 0.48 7.42
C LEU A 69 5.78 1.36 7.93
N GLY A 70 6.74 0.78 8.66
CA GLY A 70 7.92 1.49 9.15
C GLY A 70 9.06 1.62 8.13
N GLU A 71 8.95 1.02 6.95
CA GLU A 71 9.99 1.00 5.95
C GLU A 71 10.07 2.29 5.12
N SER A 72 11.28 2.67 4.73
CA SER A 72 11.51 3.86 3.91
C SER A 72 10.82 3.80 2.55
N ALA A 73 10.80 2.62 1.91
CA ALA A 73 10.14 2.43 0.62
C ALA A 73 8.63 2.65 0.70
N VAL A 74 8.00 2.22 1.82
CA VAL A 74 6.58 2.45 2.08
C VAL A 74 6.30 3.92 2.36
N GLU A 75 7.13 4.57 3.18
CA GLU A 75 7.02 6.02 3.42
C GLU A 75 7.10 6.82 2.12
N GLN A 76 8.05 6.51 1.24
CA GLN A 76 8.21 7.17 -0.07
C GLN A 76 6.97 6.96 -0.96
N SER A 77 6.44 5.73 -1.01
CA SER A 77 5.22 5.44 -1.76
C SER A 77 4.02 6.21 -1.22
N LEU A 78 3.85 6.25 0.10
CA LEU A 78 2.79 7.01 0.75
C LEU A 78 2.94 8.52 0.53
N GLN A 79 4.16 9.05 0.57
CA GLN A 79 4.45 10.46 0.28
C GLN A 79 4.09 10.81 -1.17
N ALA A 80 4.43 9.96 -2.13
CA ALA A 80 4.09 10.15 -3.52
C ALA A 80 2.58 10.00 -3.77
N TRP A 81 1.91 9.12 -3.01
CA TRP A 81 0.48 8.90 -3.09
C TRP A 81 -0.31 10.06 -2.48
N ALA A 82 0.17 10.71 -1.41
CA ALA A 82 -0.53 11.72 -0.64
C ALA A 82 -0.75 13.00 -1.47
N ARG A 83 -1.96 13.17 -2.02
CA ARG A 83 -2.37 14.32 -2.84
C ARG A 83 -3.81 14.69 -2.54
N LYS A 84 -4.21 15.91 -2.91
CA LYS A 84 -5.59 16.39 -2.74
C LYS A 84 -6.61 15.42 -3.36
N GLY A 85 -7.68 15.15 -2.65
CA GLY A 85 -8.79 14.29 -3.09
C GLY A 85 -8.58 12.80 -2.82
N ARG A 86 -7.44 12.40 -2.22
CA ARG A 86 -7.21 11.01 -1.80
C ARG A 86 -7.62 10.79 -0.37
N ARG A 87 -7.97 9.55 -0.03
CA ARG A 87 -8.39 9.16 1.31
C ARG A 87 -7.79 7.82 1.69
N MET A 88 -7.33 7.73 2.94
CA MET A 88 -6.90 6.47 3.53
C MET A 88 -7.66 6.24 4.83
N THR A 89 -8.11 5.02 5.05
CA THR A 89 -8.64 4.59 6.33
C THR A 89 -7.74 3.53 6.92
N LEU A 90 -7.36 3.72 8.17
CA LEU A 90 -6.64 2.74 8.97
C LEU A 90 -7.59 2.20 10.05
N LEU A 91 -7.82 0.90 10.05
CA LEU A 91 -8.73 0.22 10.97
C LEU A 91 -7.94 -0.81 11.78
N ALA A 92 -7.92 -0.69 13.10
CA ALA A 92 -7.20 -1.57 14.00
C ALA A 92 -7.98 -1.84 15.29
N CYS A 93 -7.57 -2.86 16.04
CA CYS A 93 -7.97 -3.00 17.45
C CYS A 93 -6.96 -2.34 18.38
N ASP A 94 -5.67 -2.42 18.05
CA ASP A 94 -4.59 -1.78 18.81
C ASP A 94 -3.60 -1.06 17.86
N TYR A 95 -3.25 0.16 18.23
CA TYR A 95 -2.25 0.98 17.53
C TYR A 95 -0.87 0.96 18.21
N GLY A 96 -0.70 0.20 19.30
CA GLY A 96 0.56 0.15 20.05
C GLY A 96 1.73 -0.30 19.19
N ASP A 97 1.57 -1.33 18.36
CA ASP A 97 2.61 -1.77 17.43
C ASP A 97 2.89 -0.76 16.32
N VAL A 98 1.88 -0.04 15.85
CA VAL A 98 2.08 1.06 14.89
C VAL A 98 3.01 2.12 15.48
N VAL A 99 2.76 2.54 16.71
CA VAL A 99 3.58 3.55 17.41
C VAL A 99 5.00 3.04 17.65
N ARG A 100 5.14 1.80 18.13
CA ARG A 100 6.46 1.24 18.51
C ARG A 100 7.33 0.89 17.31
N ARG A 101 6.75 0.35 16.26
CA ARG A 101 7.50 -0.27 15.13
C ARG A 101 7.51 0.55 13.85
N HIS A 102 6.53 1.45 13.66
CA HIS A 102 6.32 2.16 12.40
C HIS A 102 6.50 3.67 12.53
N ALA A 103 7.60 4.11 13.15
CA ALA A 103 7.87 5.52 13.42
C ALA A 103 7.81 6.42 12.17
N ARG A 104 8.22 5.92 10.98
CA ARG A 104 8.12 6.66 9.72
C ARG A 104 6.66 6.90 9.32
N PHE A 105 5.82 5.87 9.42
CA PHE A 105 4.38 5.99 9.17
C PHE A 105 3.72 6.96 10.15
N VAL A 106 4.05 6.90 11.43
CA VAL A 106 3.52 7.84 12.45
C VAL A 106 3.91 9.28 12.12
N ARG A 107 5.13 9.52 11.65
CA ARG A 107 5.60 10.85 11.21
C ARG A 107 4.87 11.32 9.97
N TRP A 108 4.80 10.46 8.93
CA TRP A 108 4.08 10.73 7.69
C TRP A 108 2.62 11.08 7.97
N ARG A 109 1.95 10.33 8.82
CA ARG A 109 0.57 10.54 9.21
C ARG A 109 0.32 11.93 9.82
N ARG A 110 1.24 12.46 10.64
CA ARG A 110 1.10 13.80 11.22
C ARG A 110 1.07 14.91 10.16
N THR A 111 1.80 14.71 9.07
CA THR A 111 1.83 15.65 7.95
C THR A 111 0.55 15.57 7.10
N TRP A 112 0.01 14.35 6.96
CA TRP A 112 -1.10 14.06 6.05
C TRP A 112 -2.38 13.66 6.79
N ASP A 113 -2.58 14.15 8.00
CA ASP A 113 -3.71 13.81 8.87
C ASP A 113 -5.07 14.04 8.19
N HIS A 114 -5.20 15.09 7.40
CA HIS A 114 -6.42 15.42 6.66
C HIS A 114 -6.81 14.41 5.57
N LEU A 115 -5.88 13.51 5.17
CA LEU A 115 -6.14 12.42 4.23
C LEU A 115 -6.42 11.09 4.93
N LEU A 116 -6.09 10.98 6.21
CA LEU A 116 -6.09 9.73 6.95
C LEU A 116 -7.16 9.73 8.05
N THR A 117 -8.03 8.74 8.02
CA THR A 117 -8.98 8.44 9.10
C THR A 117 -8.52 7.19 9.83
N CYS A 118 -8.30 7.28 11.13
CA CYS A 118 -7.98 6.14 11.98
C CYS A 118 -9.20 5.75 12.81
N ARG A 119 -9.49 4.45 12.85
CA ARG A 119 -10.63 3.88 13.57
C ARG A 119 -10.17 2.70 14.42
N ALA A 120 -10.70 2.59 15.64
CA ALA A 120 -10.40 1.46 16.52
C ALA A 120 -11.63 0.62 16.80
N CYS A 121 -11.45 -0.69 16.71
CA CYS A 121 -12.41 -1.70 17.17
C CYS A 121 -12.08 -2.14 18.60
N PRO A 122 -13.03 -2.67 19.36
CA PRO A 122 -12.75 -3.34 20.63
C PRO A 122 -11.73 -4.47 20.46
N GLU A 123 -10.80 -4.61 21.41
CA GLU A 123 -9.76 -5.64 21.37
C GLU A 123 -10.34 -7.07 21.33
N SER A 124 -11.49 -7.29 21.97
CA SER A 124 -12.22 -8.56 21.94
C SER A 124 -12.63 -9.01 20.53
N MET A 125 -12.67 -8.09 19.57
CA MET A 125 -13.00 -8.36 18.16
C MET A 125 -11.76 -8.60 17.28
N ALA A 126 -10.54 -8.55 17.83
CA ALA A 126 -9.32 -8.71 17.06
C ALA A 126 -9.24 -10.00 16.24
N PRO A 127 -9.72 -11.17 16.71
CA PRO A 127 -9.71 -12.40 15.91
C PRO A 127 -10.59 -12.34 14.65
N ASP A 128 -11.65 -11.54 14.69
CA ASP A 128 -12.66 -11.45 13.62
C ASP A 128 -12.38 -10.30 12.65
N LEU A 129 -11.51 -9.35 13.03
CA LEU A 129 -11.19 -8.21 12.19
C LEU A 129 -10.41 -8.65 10.94
N PRO A 130 -10.91 -8.37 9.73
CA PRO A 130 -10.19 -8.72 8.51
C PRO A 130 -8.81 -8.06 8.44
N SER A 131 -7.76 -8.86 8.23
CA SER A 131 -6.44 -8.33 7.89
C SER A 131 -6.36 -8.14 6.38
N ALA A 132 -6.40 -6.89 5.91
CA ALA A 132 -6.59 -6.59 4.49
C ALA A 132 -6.04 -5.22 4.06
N LEU A 133 -5.65 -5.14 2.78
CA LEU A 133 -5.48 -3.91 2.03
C LEU A 133 -6.54 -3.89 0.92
N TRP A 134 -7.33 -2.84 0.89
CA TRP A 134 -8.36 -2.66 -0.12
C TRP A 134 -8.15 -1.37 -0.91
N SER A 135 -8.40 -1.48 -2.21
CA SER A 135 -8.67 -0.37 -3.11
C SER A 135 -9.73 -0.80 -4.13
N SER A 136 -10.27 0.13 -4.91
CA SER A 136 -11.18 -0.21 -6.00
C SER A 136 -10.52 -0.99 -7.14
N ALA A 137 -9.18 -0.91 -7.25
CA ALA A 137 -8.40 -1.54 -8.33
C ALA A 137 -7.86 -2.92 -7.95
N TRP A 138 -7.57 -3.15 -6.66
CA TRP A 138 -6.93 -4.38 -6.20
C TRP A 138 -7.08 -4.57 -4.70
N VAL A 139 -7.08 -5.83 -4.27
CA VAL A 139 -7.22 -6.21 -2.88
C VAL A 139 -6.21 -7.28 -2.47
N LEU A 140 -5.81 -7.21 -1.20
CA LEU A 140 -5.09 -8.24 -0.48
C LEU A 140 -5.87 -8.56 0.78
N GLN A 141 -6.11 -9.84 1.03
CA GLN A 141 -6.74 -10.31 2.26
C GLN A 141 -5.93 -11.45 2.85
N ARG A 142 -5.44 -11.25 4.07
CA ARG A 142 -4.73 -12.26 4.84
C ARG A 142 -5.75 -13.09 5.60
N MET A 143 -5.87 -14.37 5.22
CA MET A 143 -6.85 -15.31 5.78
C MET A 143 -6.31 -16.03 7.01
N ASP A 144 -5.00 -16.25 7.06
CA ASP A 144 -4.27 -16.85 8.18
C ASP A 144 -3.17 -15.88 8.64
N PRO A 145 -3.41 -15.11 9.70
CA PRO A 145 -2.43 -14.17 10.23
C PRO A 145 -1.16 -14.84 10.76
N VAL A 146 -1.28 -16.06 11.32
CA VAL A 146 -0.13 -16.78 11.91
C VAL A 146 0.86 -17.20 10.83
N ARG A 147 0.36 -17.78 9.73
CA ARG A 147 1.19 -18.19 8.58
C ARG A 147 1.44 -17.07 7.58
N CYS A 148 0.83 -15.92 7.77
CA CYS A 148 0.81 -14.83 6.81
C CYS A 148 0.37 -15.30 5.42
N ALA A 149 -0.68 -16.12 5.37
CA ALA A 149 -1.22 -16.68 4.14
C ALA A 149 -2.56 -16.02 3.78
N GLY A 150 -2.83 -15.89 2.48
CA GLY A 150 -4.05 -15.25 2.04
C GLY A 150 -4.20 -15.23 0.53
N VAL A 151 -4.98 -14.26 0.07
CA VAL A 151 -5.34 -14.10 -1.33
C VAL A 151 -5.23 -12.66 -1.79
N THR A 152 -4.93 -12.49 -3.07
CA THR A 152 -4.92 -11.19 -3.74
C THR A 152 -5.77 -11.26 -5.00
N GLY A 153 -6.21 -10.12 -5.48
CA GLY A 153 -6.93 -10.05 -6.75
C GLY A 153 -7.51 -8.68 -7.07
N ASN A 154 -7.93 -8.54 -8.32
CA ASN A 154 -8.58 -7.34 -8.84
C ASN A 154 -10.00 -7.62 -9.36
N GLY A 155 -10.54 -8.83 -9.11
CA GLY A 155 -11.89 -9.18 -9.55
C GLY A 155 -12.94 -8.28 -8.91
N PRO A 156 -13.85 -7.67 -9.70
CA PRO A 156 -14.82 -6.69 -9.18
C PRO A 156 -15.66 -7.21 -8.02
N GLY A 157 -16.12 -8.46 -8.10
CA GLY A 157 -16.92 -9.08 -7.04
C GLY A 157 -16.15 -9.19 -5.72
N ARG A 158 -14.85 -9.52 -5.76
CA ARG A 158 -13.99 -9.58 -4.57
C ARG A 158 -13.76 -8.20 -3.98
N CYS A 159 -13.49 -7.20 -4.83
CA CYS A 159 -13.30 -5.82 -4.38
C CYS A 159 -14.57 -5.29 -3.71
N VAL A 160 -15.75 -5.54 -4.27
CA VAL A 160 -17.03 -5.12 -3.70
C VAL A 160 -17.31 -5.82 -2.37
N LEU A 161 -17.16 -7.14 -2.30
CA LEU A 161 -17.44 -7.91 -1.09
C LEU A 161 -16.52 -7.49 0.06
N LEU A 162 -15.21 -7.37 -0.18
CA LEU A 162 -14.28 -6.92 0.85
C LEU A 162 -14.56 -5.49 1.29
N HIS A 163 -14.91 -4.60 0.34
CA HIS A 163 -15.32 -3.24 0.68
C HIS A 163 -16.53 -3.21 1.60
N GLN A 164 -17.59 -3.96 1.28
CA GLN A 164 -18.79 -4.04 2.11
C GLN A 164 -18.47 -4.53 3.52
N THR A 165 -17.64 -5.57 3.63
CA THR A 165 -17.18 -6.09 4.93
C THR A 165 -16.42 -5.01 5.70
N LEU A 166 -15.44 -4.34 5.10
CA LEU A 166 -14.65 -3.30 5.77
C LEU A 166 -15.52 -2.10 6.17
N MET A 167 -16.46 -1.69 5.33
CA MET A 167 -17.39 -0.60 5.65
C MET A 167 -18.32 -0.93 6.81
N GLU A 168 -18.76 -2.20 6.92
CA GLU A 168 -19.51 -2.66 8.10
C GLU A 168 -18.70 -2.47 9.39
N TRP A 169 -17.41 -2.85 9.37
CA TRP A 169 -16.52 -2.62 10.51
C TRP A 169 -16.30 -1.14 10.81
N ILE A 170 -16.04 -0.34 9.79
CA ILE A 170 -15.78 1.09 9.92
C ILE A 170 -17.02 1.82 10.50
N ASN A 171 -18.20 1.52 10.01
CA ASN A 171 -19.41 2.25 10.37
C ASN A 171 -20.05 1.76 11.67
N ASN A 172 -20.08 0.45 11.90
CA ASN A 172 -20.90 -0.16 12.94
C ASN A 172 -20.10 -0.75 14.11
N LYS A 173 -18.80 -1.05 13.92
CA LYS A 173 -18.00 -1.80 14.91
C LYS A 173 -16.77 -1.03 15.39
N SER A 174 -16.55 0.19 14.93
CA SER A 174 -15.38 0.97 15.29
C SER A 174 -15.71 2.41 15.64
N ALA A 175 -14.82 3.06 16.41
CA ALA A 175 -14.89 4.46 16.77
C ALA A 175 -13.67 5.23 16.24
N PRO A 176 -13.75 6.56 16.06
CA PRO A 176 -12.57 7.39 15.78
C PRO A 176 -11.50 7.18 16.85
N SER A 177 -10.25 7.00 16.42
CA SER A 177 -9.14 6.72 17.33
C SER A 177 -7.82 7.18 16.74
N PHE A 178 -6.74 7.07 17.53
CA PHE A 178 -5.39 7.37 17.13
C PHE A 178 -5.29 8.75 16.46
N SER A 179 -5.72 9.82 17.16
CA SER A 179 -5.64 11.17 16.64
C SER A 179 -4.19 11.62 16.35
N ALA A 180 -3.98 12.45 15.32
CA ALA A 180 -2.65 12.93 14.93
C ALA A 180 -2.07 13.89 15.95
N THR A 181 -2.93 14.65 16.59
CA THR A 181 -2.62 15.54 17.69
C THR A 181 -3.11 14.91 18.98
N THR A 182 -2.19 14.44 19.80
CA THR A 182 -2.45 14.42 21.24
C THR A 182 -2.48 15.89 21.61
N LEU A 183 -3.66 16.44 21.82
CA LEU A 183 -3.76 17.67 22.61
C LEU A 183 -3.16 17.30 23.97
N GLY A 184 -1.89 17.62 24.16
CA GLY A 184 -1.26 17.57 25.46
C GLY A 184 -1.95 18.61 26.31
N LEU A 185 -2.68 18.16 27.28
CA LEU A 185 -2.89 18.85 28.52
C LEU A 185 -1.81 18.38 29.47
#